data_38d4a873988b88437f81bf945e617930
#
_entry.id   38d4a873988b88437f81bf945e617930
#
_cell.length_a   1.000
_cell.length_b   1.000
_cell.length_c   1.000
_cell.angle_alpha   90.00
_cell.angle_beta   90.00
_cell.angle_gamma   90.00
#
_symmetry.space_group_name_H-M   'P 1'
#
loop_
_entity.id
_entity.type
_entity.pdbx_description
1 polymer ?
#
loop_
_entity_poly.entity_id
_entity_poly.type
_entity_poly.pdbx_seq_one_letter_code
_entity_poly.pdbx_strand_id
1 'polypeptide(L)'
;MDDYTRKFDFAGEQDAEIHRIMVTVYKALEEKGYNPINQIVGYIMSGDPTYITSFKGARSLIMKVERDELVEELLKELSLIHISEPT
;
A
#
# COMPACT_ATOMS: atom_id res chain seq x y z
N MET A 1 18.48 21.87 -6.74
CA MET A 1 18.29 21.01 -7.88
C MET A 1 18.66 19.59 -7.60
N ASP A 2 19.85 19.38 -7.12
CA ASP A 2 20.29 18.02 -6.81
C ASP A 2 19.40 17.37 -5.78
N ASP A 3 18.99 18.13 -4.80
CA ASP A 3 18.10 17.60 -3.78
C ASP A 3 16.79 17.13 -4.37
N TYR A 4 16.29 17.90 -5.32
CA TYR A 4 15.04 17.56 -5.95
C TYR A 4 15.17 16.26 -6.74
N THR A 5 16.23 16.13 -7.49
CA THR A 5 16.46 14.96 -8.30
C THR A 5 16.60 13.73 -7.44
N ARG A 6 17.38 13.87 -6.38
CA ARG A 6 17.60 12.76 -5.47
C ARG A 6 16.32 12.34 -4.77
N LYS A 7 15.54 13.32 -4.40
CA LYS A 7 14.26 13.04 -3.75
C LYS A 7 13.33 12.30 -4.68
N PHE A 8 13.34 12.66 -5.93
CA PHE A 8 12.50 12.02 -6.91
C PHE A 8 12.86 10.54 -7.07
N ASP A 9 14.14 10.25 -7.21
CA ASP A 9 14.61 8.88 -7.35
C ASP A 9 14.26 8.07 -6.12
N PHE A 10 14.49 8.65 -4.97
CA PHE A 10 14.22 7.98 -3.72
C PHE A 10 12.73 7.67 -3.57
N ALA A 11 11.90 8.62 -3.95
CA ALA A 11 10.45 8.41 -3.88
C ALA A 11 10.02 7.30 -4.81
N GLY A 12 10.65 7.19 -5.97
CA GLY A 12 10.33 6.12 -6.90
C GLY A 12 10.61 4.75 -6.30
N GLU A 13 11.74 4.62 -5.64
CA GLU A 13 12.09 3.37 -5.00
C GLU A 13 11.13 3.03 -3.87
N GLN A 14 10.77 4.03 -3.10
CA GLN A 14 9.82 3.83 -2.01
C GLN A 14 8.47 3.40 -2.53
N ASP A 15 8.04 4.02 -3.62
CA ASP A 15 6.76 3.67 -4.21
C ASP A 15 6.72 2.22 -4.65
N ALA A 16 7.80 1.75 -5.25
CA ALA A 16 7.87 0.36 -5.70
C ALA A 16 7.81 -0.59 -4.50
N GLU A 17 8.49 -0.23 -3.43
CA GLU A 17 8.50 -1.04 -2.22
C GLU A 17 7.11 -1.07 -1.59
N ILE A 18 6.47 0.07 -1.51
CA ILE A 18 5.14 0.17 -0.92
C ILE A 18 4.15 -0.64 -1.74
N HIS A 19 4.25 -0.54 -3.06
CA HIS A 19 3.37 -1.30 -3.93
C HIS A 19 3.54 -2.80 -3.70
N ARG A 20 4.78 -3.26 -3.61
CA ARG A 20 5.04 -4.67 -3.40
C ARG A 20 4.48 -5.15 -2.07
N ILE A 21 4.65 -4.32 -1.03
CA ILE A 21 4.10 -4.66 0.26
C ILE A 21 2.59 -4.77 0.20
N MET A 22 1.94 -3.83 -0.47
CA MET A 22 0.49 -3.85 -0.58
C MET A 22 0.00 -5.08 -1.31
N VAL A 23 0.67 -5.47 -2.38
CA VAL A 23 0.29 -6.66 -3.12
C VAL A 23 0.44 -7.91 -2.25
N THR A 24 1.54 -7.98 -1.52
CA THR A 24 1.78 -9.12 -0.63
C THR A 24 0.72 -9.21 0.44
N VAL A 25 0.38 -8.09 1.05
CA VAL A 25 -0.62 -8.05 2.11
C VAL A 25 -2.00 -8.41 1.55
N TYR A 26 -2.33 -7.87 0.39
CA TYR A 26 -3.60 -8.15 -0.25
C TYR A 26 -3.76 -9.65 -0.48
N LYS A 27 -2.74 -10.27 -1.05
CA LYS A 27 -2.79 -11.69 -1.35
C LYS A 27 -2.86 -12.54 -0.08
N ALA A 28 -2.14 -12.14 0.94
CA ALA A 28 -2.16 -12.88 2.20
C ALA A 28 -3.55 -12.85 2.82
N LEU A 29 -4.19 -11.69 2.80
CA LEU A 29 -5.54 -11.57 3.33
C LEU A 29 -6.51 -12.41 2.52
N GLU A 30 -6.38 -12.37 1.21
CA GLU A 30 -7.23 -13.14 0.33
C GLU A 30 -7.08 -14.63 0.58
N GLU A 31 -5.85 -15.09 0.73
CA GLU A 31 -5.60 -16.50 0.98
C GLU A 31 -6.22 -16.97 2.28
N LYS A 32 -6.27 -16.11 3.27
CA LYS A 32 -6.85 -16.46 4.55
C LYS A 32 -8.36 -16.28 4.60
N GLY A 33 -8.96 -15.86 3.48
CA GLY A 33 -10.41 -15.76 3.41
C GLY A 33 -10.97 -14.43 3.88
N TYR A 34 -10.13 -13.44 4.09
CA TYR A 34 -10.61 -12.11 4.46
C TYR A 34 -10.93 -11.30 3.21
N ASN A 35 -11.72 -10.25 3.40
CA ASN A 35 -11.92 -9.26 2.36
C ASN A 35 -10.75 -8.29 2.43
N PRO A 36 -9.81 -8.32 1.48
CA PRO A 36 -8.60 -7.52 1.61
C PRO A 36 -8.86 -6.03 1.69
N ILE A 37 -9.80 -5.55 0.89
CA ILE A 37 -10.10 -4.12 0.87
C ILE A 37 -10.59 -3.65 2.23
N ASN A 38 -11.56 -4.38 2.80
CA ASN A 38 -12.11 -4.00 4.10
C ASN A 38 -11.04 -4.01 5.19
N GLN A 39 -10.18 -5.01 5.17
CA GLN A 39 -9.16 -5.12 6.19
C GLN A 39 -8.11 -4.02 6.08
N ILE A 40 -7.70 -3.73 4.86
CA ILE A 40 -6.71 -2.67 4.64
C ILE A 40 -7.30 -1.31 5.01
N VAL A 41 -8.55 -1.06 4.62
CA VAL A 41 -9.21 0.20 4.98
C VAL A 41 -9.33 0.31 6.50
N GLY A 42 -9.72 -0.78 7.16
CA GLY A 42 -9.81 -0.78 8.62
C GLY A 42 -8.49 -0.44 9.26
N TYR A 43 -7.41 -0.98 8.72
CA TYR A 43 -6.10 -0.68 9.24
C TYR A 43 -5.73 0.80 9.04
N ILE A 44 -5.99 1.32 7.85
CA ILE A 44 -5.67 2.71 7.56
C ILE A 44 -6.43 3.66 8.47
N MET A 45 -7.70 3.36 8.68
CA MET A 45 -8.55 4.24 9.47
C MET A 45 -8.25 4.19 10.96
N SER A 46 -7.88 3.02 11.45
CA SER A 46 -7.73 2.84 12.91
C SER A 46 -6.29 2.78 13.36
N GLY A 47 -5.39 2.36 12.48
CA GLY A 47 -4.01 2.14 12.89
C GLY A 47 -3.82 0.85 13.67
N ASP A 48 -4.84 0.02 13.71
CA ASP A 48 -4.79 -1.24 14.47
C ASP A 48 -4.25 -2.35 13.60
N PRO A 49 -3.03 -2.82 13.88
CA PRO A 49 -2.42 -3.84 13.02
C PRO A 49 -3.13 -5.18 13.05
N THR A 50 -4.02 -5.39 13.99
CA THR A 50 -4.75 -6.66 14.02
C THR A 50 -5.73 -6.80 12.87
N TYR A 51 -6.02 -5.73 12.16
CA TYR A 51 -6.80 -5.83 10.94
C TYR A 51 -6.09 -6.62 9.86
N ILE A 52 -4.77 -6.74 9.97
CA ILE A 52 -3.95 -7.41 8.95
C ILE A 52 -3.49 -8.75 9.49
N THR A 53 -3.74 -9.81 8.73
CA THR A 53 -3.32 -11.13 9.14
C THR A 53 -1.80 -11.20 9.28
N SER A 54 -1.33 -12.02 10.20
CA SER A 54 0.11 -12.26 10.33
C SER A 54 0.61 -13.29 9.32
N PHE A 55 -0.29 -13.87 8.55
CA PHE A 55 0.05 -14.89 7.57
C PHE A 55 1.08 -14.36 6.59
N LYS A 56 2.13 -15.14 6.37
CA LYS A 56 3.23 -14.77 5.47
C LYS A 56 3.87 -13.44 5.81
N GLY A 57 3.83 -13.07 7.07
CA GLY A 57 4.46 -11.83 7.52
C GLY A 57 3.76 -10.56 7.08
N ALA A 58 2.52 -10.67 6.63
CA ALA A 58 1.82 -9.51 6.09
C ALA A 58 1.71 -8.37 7.10
N ARG A 59 1.38 -8.70 8.35
CA ARG A 59 1.24 -7.67 9.38
C ARG A 59 2.54 -6.91 9.60
N SER A 60 3.64 -7.64 9.69
CA SER A 60 4.93 -7.00 9.88
C SER A 60 5.30 -6.12 8.69
N LEU A 61 4.97 -6.58 7.50
CA LEU A 61 5.28 -5.81 6.30
C LEU A 61 4.53 -4.50 6.24
N ILE A 62 3.22 -4.54 6.51
CA ILE A 62 2.43 -3.32 6.36
C ILE A 62 2.80 -2.31 7.43
N MET A 63 3.26 -2.78 8.57
CA MET A 63 3.65 -1.87 9.66
C MET A 63 4.92 -1.10 9.35
N LYS A 64 5.66 -1.51 8.33
CA LYS A 64 6.84 -0.76 7.90
C LYS A 64 6.49 0.47 7.08
N VAL A 65 5.23 0.61 6.68
CA VAL A 65 4.79 1.69 5.82
C VAL A 65 3.89 2.61 6.61
N GLU A 66 4.07 3.91 6.42
CA GLU A 66 3.17 4.89 7.04
C GLU A 66 1.81 4.78 6.39
N ARG A 67 0.78 4.99 7.20
CA ARG A 67 -0.58 4.84 6.68
C ARG A 67 -0.90 5.82 5.58
N ASP A 68 -0.38 7.04 5.67
CA ASP A 68 -0.61 8.01 4.62
C ASP A 68 0.09 7.61 3.32
N GLU A 69 1.19 6.89 3.41
CA GLU A 69 1.84 6.37 2.22
C GLU A 69 0.99 5.31 1.55
N LEU A 70 0.29 4.52 2.33
CA LEU A 70 -0.63 3.54 1.77
C LEU A 70 -1.76 4.23 1.01
N VAL A 71 -2.27 5.30 1.58
CA VAL A 71 -3.33 6.07 0.93
C VAL A 71 -2.82 6.65 -0.39
N GLU A 72 -1.62 7.19 -0.37
CA GLU A 72 -1.03 7.77 -1.57
C GLU A 72 -0.87 6.74 -2.67
N GLU A 73 -0.45 5.54 -2.30
CA GLU A 73 -0.28 4.49 -3.29
C GLU A 73 -1.61 4.10 -3.90
N LEU A 74 -2.65 4.00 -3.08
CA LEU A 74 -3.98 3.68 -3.57
C LEU A 74 -4.50 4.75 -4.51
N LEU A 75 -4.28 6.01 -4.17
CA LEU A 75 -4.72 7.11 -5.03
C LEU A 75 -3.97 7.13 -6.34
N LYS A 76 -2.71 6.77 -6.30
CA LYS A 76 -1.91 6.70 -7.51
C LYS A 76 -2.47 5.65 -8.46
N GLU A 77 -2.82 4.49 -7.92
CA GLU A 77 -3.40 3.43 -8.74
C GLU A 77 -4.71 3.88 -9.37
N LEU A 78 -5.51 4.58 -8.59
CA LEU A 78 -6.77 5.10 -9.11
C LEU A 78 -6.55 6.13 -10.21
N SER A 79 -5.53 6.96 -10.04
CA SER A 79 -5.18 7.95 -11.04
C SER A 79 -4.82 7.31 -12.37
N LEU A 80 -4.05 6.24 -12.31
CA LEU A 80 -3.65 5.54 -13.52
C LEU A 80 -4.86 4.95 -14.22
N ILE A 81 -5.76 4.38 -13.46
CA ILE A 81 -6.99 3.83 -14.03
C ILE A 81 -7.80 4.94 -14.68
N HIS A 82 -7.89 6.07 -14.00
CA HIS A 82 -8.64 7.21 -14.49
C HIS A 82 -8.07 7.72 -15.80
N ILE A 83 -6.75 7.75 -15.89
CA ILE A 83 -6.09 8.22 -17.08
C ILE A 83 -6.35 7.31 -18.25
N SER A 84 -6.40 6.01 -18.02
CA SER A 84 -6.66 5.09 -19.09
C SER A 84 -8.11 5.09 -19.52
N GLU A 85 -8.98 5.66 -18.73
CA GLU A 85 -10.39 5.74 -19.07
C GLU A 85 -10.67 7.08 -19.69
N PRO A 86 -10.97 7.11 -20.94
CA PRO A 86 -11.18 8.43 -21.55
C PRO A 86 -12.47 8.95 -21.13
N THR A 87 -12.96 9.38 -20.67
CA THR A 87 -14.17 9.99 -20.46
C THR A 87 -14.39 10.74 -19.54
#